data_61c2901a20e20f03d59fe91d2e0657a1
#
_entry.id   61c2901a20e20f03d59fe91d2e0657a1
#
_cell.length_a   1.000
_cell.length_b   1.000
_cell.length_c   1.000
_cell.angle_alpha   90.00
_cell.angle_beta   90.00
_cell.angle_gamma   90.00
#
_symmetry.space_group_name_H-M   'P 1'
#
loop_
_entity.id
_entity.type
_entity.pdbx_description
1 polymer ?
#
loop_
_entity_poly.entity_id
_entity_poly.type
_entity_poly.pdbx_seq_one_letter_code
_entity_poly.pdbx_strand_id
1 'polypeptide(L)'
;MEAVTMAKAINLSLRDALTSDDNVLIFGEDVGALGGVFRITDGLQKAFGEERVFDTPLAESAIIGVAVGLALRGFRPVPEIQFDGFIYPAFEQIVSHVAKYRNRSGVSLPITIRVPFAGNIGAVEHHSESPEAYFAHTAGLKVVTPSTPGDAYALLQAAIEDPDPVIFFEPKARYYLKEEIDPAARVPIGQARVAHEGSGVTVIAYGPTVSVALQAAKAAAAEQISIEVIDLRSLSPLDMDTVMASVRKTHRAVVVHEAPVFCGFGAEVAARISHDAFDLLEAPVARIGGLNVPYPPARYEKLYLPDVDRILQAADTALGYG
;
A
#
# COMPACT_ATOMS: atom_id res chain seq x y z
N MET A 1 -0.18 -18.25 17.90
CA MET A 1 0.20 -18.86 16.60
C MET A 1 1.66 -18.56 16.32
N GLU A 2 2.35 -19.32 15.48
CA GLU A 2 3.74 -19.00 15.12
C GLU A 2 3.78 -17.73 14.26
N ALA A 3 4.78 -16.86 14.51
CA ALA A 3 4.96 -15.64 13.75
C ALA A 3 5.34 -15.97 12.30
N VAL A 4 4.63 -15.40 11.34
CA VAL A 4 4.84 -15.60 9.91
C VAL A 4 5.40 -14.32 9.26
N THR A 5 6.13 -14.47 8.17
CA THR A 5 6.59 -13.32 7.37
C THR A 5 5.42 -12.69 6.60
N MET A 6 5.54 -11.41 6.22
CA MET A 6 4.53 -10.76 5.36
C MET A 6 4.32 -11.54 4.06
N ALA A 7 5.39 -12.01 3.41
CA ALA A 7 5.30 -12.86 2.22
C ALA A 7 4.44 -14.11 2.50
N LYS A 8 4.65 -14.76 3.65
CA LYS A 8 3.86 -15.93 4.05
C LYS A 8 2.42 -15.56 4.39
N ALA A 9 2.17 -14.42 5.02
CA ALA A 9 0.83 -13.92 5.30
C ALA A 9 0.02 -13.68 4.01
N ILE A 10 0.63 -13.08 2.98
CA ILE A 10 0.03 -12.94 1.65
C ILE A 10 -0.24 -14.31 1.01
N ASN A 11 0.73 -15.24 1.06
CA ASN A 11 0.52 -16.60 0.55
C ASN A 11 -0.66 -17.32 1.25
N LEU A 12 -0.78 -17.19 2.57
CA LEU A 12 -1.90 -17.75 3.33
C LEU A 12 -3.23 -17.11 2.92
N SER A 13 -3.27 -15.78 2.78
CA SER A 13 -4.45 -15.06 2.32
C SER A 13 -4.91 -15.55 0.94
N LEU A 14 -4.00 -15.68 -0.02
CA LEU A 14 -4.30 -16.21 -1.35
C LEU A 14 -4.79 -17.66 -1.30
N ARG A 15 -4.20 -18.50 -0.45
CA ARG A 15 -4.63 -19.89 -0.23
C ARG A 15 -6.04 -19.98 0.31
N ASP A 16 -6.36 -19.15 1.30
CA ASP A 16 -7.68 -19.14 1.92
C ASP A 16 -8.74 -18.63 0.94
N ALA A 17 -8.42 -17.61 0.12
CA ALA A 17 -9.28 -17.14 -0.95
C ALA A 17 -9.56 -18.23 -2.00
N LEU A 18 -8.52 -18.95 -2.46
CA LEU A 18 -8.66 -20.08 -3.39
C LEU A 18 -9.48 -21.25 -2.79
N THR A 19 -9.41 -21.44 -1.48
CA THR A 19 -10.14 -22.49 -0.78
C THR A 19 -11.62 -22.15 -0.60
N SER A 20 -11.92 -20.86 -0.37
CA SER A 20 -13.28 -20.40 -0.05
C SER A 20 -14.13 -20.06 -1.28
N ASP A 21 -13.52 -19.74 -2.41
CA ASP A 21 -14.23 -19.34 -3.64
C ASP A 21 -13.56 -19.95 -4.88
N ASP A 22 -14.29 -20.83 -5.57
CA ASP A 22 -13.84 -21.50 -6.79
C ASP A 22 -13.65 -20.54 -7.98
N ASN A 23 -14.15 -19.32 -7.90
CA ASN A 23 -14.01 -18.29 -8.94
C ASN A 23 -12.72 -17.46 -8.80
N VAL A 24 -11.97 -17.59 -7.71
CA VAL A 24 -10.68 -16.91 -7.55
C VAL A 24 -9.64 -17.51 -8.48
N LEU A 25 -9.00 -16.68 -9.29
CA LEU A 25 -7.92 -17.07 -10.22
C LEU A 25 -6.69 -16.20 -9.96
N ILE A 26 -5.53 -16.81 -9.80
CA ILE A 26 -4.25 -16.11 -9.56
C ILE A 26 -3.35 -16.33 -10.78
N PHE A 27 -2.84 -15.27 -11.37
CA PHE A 27 -2.01 -15.37 -12.55
C PHE A 27 -1.09 -14.17 -12.74
N GLY A 28 -0.08 -14.33 -13.56
CA GLY A 28 0.95 -13.34 -13.85
C GLY A 28 2.22 -14.02 -14.32
N GLU A 29 3.29 -13.28 -14.42
CA GLU A 29 4.58 -13.81 -14.84
C GLU A 29 5.23 -14.59 -13.70
N ASP A 30 5.65 -15.82 -13.96
CA ASP A 30 6.31 -16.74 -13.00
C ASP A 30 5.45 -17.09 -11.75
N VAL A 31 4.16 -16.80 -11.77
CA VAL A 31 3.23 -16.99 -10.63
C VAL A 31 2.91 -18.47 -10.38
N GLY A 32 2.91 -19.27 -11.43
CA GLY A 32 2.54 -20.69 -11.40
C GLY A 32 3.61 -21.59 -10.78
N ALA A 33 4.34 -22.34 -11.62
CA ALA A 33 5.28 -23.35 -11.16
C ALA A 33 6.46 -22.78 -10.33
N LEU A 34 6.94 -21.58 -10.68
CA LEU A 34 8.01 -20.91 -9.93
C LEU A 34 7.53 -20.40 -8.56
N GLY A 35 6.27 -20.01 -8.42
CA GLY A 35 5.71 -19.46 -7.19
C GLY A 35 5.99 -17.98 -6.98
N GLY A 36 6.20 -17.23 -8.06
CA GLY A 36 6.53 -15.81 -8.07
C GLY A 36 8.00 -15.52 -7.77
N VAL A 37 8.48 -14.35 -8.22
CA VAL A 37 9.88 -13.90 -7.99
C VAL A 37 10.20 -13.81 -6.49
N PHE A 38 9.24 -13.36 -5.69
CA PHE A 38 9.37 -13.28 -4.23
C PHE A 38 8.78 -14.48 -3.47
N ARG A 39 8.45 -15.57 -4.19
CA ARG A 39 7.86 -16.79 -3.63
C ARG A 39 6.52 -16.59 -2.91
N ILE A 40 5.79 -15.55 -3.27
CA ILE A 40 4.48 -15.24 -2.68
C ILE A 40 3.45 -16.33 -3.02
N THR A 41 3.47 -16.86 -4.24
CA THR A 41 2.52 -17.87 -4.71
C THR A 41 3.06 -19.30 -4.64
N ASP A 42 4.21 -19.50 -3.96
CA ASP A 42 4.83 -20.82 -3.85
C ASP A 42 3.87 -21.89 -3.30
N GLY A 43 3.81 -23.03 -4.00
CA GLY A 43 2.96 -24.16 -3.67
C GLY A 43 1.46 -24.00 -3.96
N LEU A 44 1.01 -22.82 -4.44
CA LEU A 44 -0.43 -22.61 -4.75
C LEU A 44 -0.84 -23.39 -6.00
N GLN A 45 -0.08 -23.31 -7.10
CA GLN A 45 -0.39 -24.09 -8.31
C GLN A 45 -0.44 -25.61 -8.03
N LYS A 46 0.50 -26.13 -7.24
CA LYS A 46 0.52 -27.54 -6.85
C LYS A 46 -0.74 -27.94 -6.06
N ALA A 47 -1.28 -27.02 -5.24
CA ALA A 47 -2.42 -27.30 -4.37
C ALA A 47 -3.76 -27.14 -5.09
N PHE A 48 -3.89 -26.18 -6.02
CA PHE A 48 -5.16 -25.78 -6.64
C PHE A 48 -5.26 -26.04 -8.14
N GLY A 49 -4.16 -26.46 -8.78
CA GLY A 49 -4.10 -26.77 -10.21
C GLY A 49 -3.76 -25.58 -11.10
N GLU A 50 -3.32 -25.89 -12.33
CA GLU A 50 -2.90 -24.92 -13.34
C GLU A 50 -4.08 -24.10 -13.89
N GLU A 51 -5.31 -24.57 -13.77
CA GLU A 51 -6.50 -23.81 -14.18
C GLU A 51 -6.83 -22.66 -13.21
N ARG A 52 -6.34 -22.73 -11.97
CA ARG A 52 -6.61 -21.75 -10.92
C ARG A 52 -5.42 -20.85 -10.62
N VAL A 53 -4.19 -21.36 -10.79
CA VAL A 53 -2.94 -20.61 -10.57
C VAL A 53 -2.01 -20.87 -11.75
N PHE A 54 -1.77 -19.87 -12.60
CA PHE A 54 -1.09 -20.08 -13.87
C PHE A 54 -0.18 -18.92 -14.29
N ASP A 55 0.81 -19.27 -15.10
CA ASP A 55 1.73 -18.30 -15.72
C ASP A 55 1.10 -17.64 -16.95
N THR A 56 1.50 -16.42 -17.20
CA THR A 56 1.16 -15.67 -18.41
C THR A 56 2.42 -15.34 -19.22
N PRO A 57 2.28 -15.05 -20.52
CA PRO A 57 3.35 -14.36 -21.24
C PRO A 57 3.68 -13.00 -20.60
N LEU A 58 4.91 -12.50 -20.84
CA LEU A 58 5.36 -11.17 -20.44
C LEU A 58 4.63 -10.10 -21.30
N ALA A 59 3.47 -9.68 -20.81
CA ALA A 59 2.62 -8.71 -21.50
C ALA A 59 1.60 -8.12 -20.52
N GLU A 60 2.00 -7.15 -19.69
CA GLU A 60 1.21 -6.66 -18.56
C GLU A 60 -0.12 -6.02 -18.99
N SER A 61 -0.16 -5.36 -20.15
CA SER A 61 -1.43 -4.88 -20.72
C SER A 61 -2.40 -6.01 -21.05
N ALA A 62 -1.89 -7.15 -21.52
CA ALA A 62 -2.70 -8.34 -21.78
C ALA A 62 -3.11 -9.04 -20.48
N ILE A 63 -2.24 -9.10 -19.47
CA ILE A 63 -2.56 -9.63 -18.14
C ILE A 63 -3.78 -8.90 -17.57
N ILE A 64 -3.77 -7.57 -17.58
CA ILE A 64 -4.90 -6.77 -17.09
C ILE A 64 -6.12 -6.88 -18.03
N GLY A 65 -5.92 -6.92 -19.35
CA GLY A 65 -7.03 -7.12 -20.31
C GLY A 65 -7.73 -8.46 -20.10
N VAL A 66 -6.97 -9.54 -19.84
CA VAL A 66 -7.52 -10.87 -19.51
C VAL A 66 -8.28 -10.82 -18.18
N ALA A 67 -7.75 -10.12 -17.16
CA ALA A 67 -8.43 -9.95 -15.88
C ALA A 67 -9.83 -9.33 -16.06
N VAL A 68 -9.97 -8.31 -16.92
CA VAL A 68 -11.28 -7.71 -17.25
C VAL A 68 -12.23 -8.75 -17.85
N GLY A 69 -11.75 -9.52 -18.83
CA GLY A 69 -12.55 -10.57 -19.48
C GLY A 69 -13.00 -11.66 -18.49
N LEU A 70 -12.12 -12.10 -17.61
CA LEU A 70 -12.41 -13.08 -16.56
C LEU A 70 -13.44 -12.55 -15.55
N ALA A 71 -13.28 -11.29 -15.08
CA ALA A 71 -14.23 -10.67 -14.17
C ALA A 71 -15.63 -10.56 -14.78
N LEU A 72 -15.72 -10.22 -16.07
CA LEU A 72 -17.00 -10.19 -16.80
C LEU A 72 -17.65 -11.59 -16.98
N ARG A 73 -16.86 -12.65 -16.86
CA ARG A 73 -17.35 -14.03 -16.86
C ARG A 73 -17.71 -14.55 -15.48
N GLY A 74 -17.60 -13.72 -14.42
CA GLY A 74 -17.97 -14.06 -13.07
C GLY A 74 -16.83 -14.58 -12.19
N PHE A 75 -15.59 -14.57 -12.70
CA PHE A 75 -14.42 -14.90 -11.90
C PHE A 75 -13.96 -13.70 -11.03
N ARG A 76 -13.12 -14.00 -10.04
CA ARG A 76 -12.40 -13.04 -9.21
C ARG A 76 -10.90 -13.11 -9.52
N PRO A 77 -10.44 -12.41 -10.57
CA PRO A 77 -9.04 -12.45 -10.98
C PRO A 77 -8.16 -11.67 -10.01
N VAL A 78 -7.03 -12.29 -9.65
CA VAL A 78 -5.97 -11.74 -8.83
C VAL A 78 -4.67 -11.74 -9.64
N PRO A 79 -4.54 -10.86 -10.67
CA PRO A 79 -3.32 -10.74 -11.44
C PRO A 79 -2.20 -10.15 -10.59
N GLU A 80 -0.97 -10.67 -10.79
CA GLU A 80 0.27 -10.08 -10.27
C GLU A 80 1.00 -9.35 -11.39
N ILE A 81 1.35 -8.09 -11.14
CA ILE A 81 2.37 -7.36 -11.90
C ILE A 81 3.66 -7.51 -11.11
N GLN A 82 4.70 -8.05 -11.75
CA GLN A 82 5.89 -8.58 -11.08
C GLN A 82 6.68 -7.52 -10.28
N PHE A 83 6.69 -6.26 -10.76
CA PHE A 83 7.31 -5.10 -10.12
C PHE A 83 6.57 -3.80 -10.43
N ASP A 84 6.74 -2.80 -9.58
CA ASP A 84 6.14 -1.47 -9.69
C ASP A 84 6.39 -0.77 -11.04
N GLY A 85 7.62 -0.84 -11.56
CA GLY A 85 7.95 -0.25 -12.87
C GLY A 85 7.31 -0.98 -14.05
N PHE A 86 6.91 -2.24 -13.88
CA PHE A 86 6.25 -3.03 -14.92
C PHE A 86 4.72 -2.81 -14.99
N ILE A 87 4.16 -2.01 -14.08
CA ILE A 87 2.75 -1.62 -14.17
C ILE A 87 2.49 -0.59 -15.28
N TYR A 88 3.50 0.16 -15.72
CA TYR A 88 3.33 1.20 -16.72
C TYR A 88 2.85 0.69 -18.09
N PRO A 89 3.29 -0.44 -18.65
CA PRO A 89 2.70 -1.02 -19.84
C PRO A 89 1.21 -1.35 -19.72
N ALA A 90 0.73 -1.63 -18.50
CA ALA A 90 -0.69 -1.90 -18.21
C ALA A 90 -1.46 -0.65 -17.78
N PHE A 91 -0.83 0.52 -17.65
CA PHE A 91 -1.44 1.73 -17.08
C PHE A 91 -2.72 2.12 -17.79
N GLU A 92 -2.72 2.12 -19.13
CA GLU A 92 -3.90 2.44 -19.93
C GLU A 92 -5.06 1.48 -19.63
N GLN A 93 -4.79 0.18 -19.56
CA GLN A 93 -5.82 -0.83 -19.26
C GLN A 93 -6.43 -0.61 -17.86
N ILE A 94 -5.60 -0.26 -16.90
CA ILE A 94 -6.04 0.00 -15.52
C ILE A 94 -6.88 1.28 -15.44
N VAL A 95 -6.36 2.41 -15.92
CA VAL A 95 -7.01 3.71 -15.73
C VAL A 95 -8.18 3.98 -16.67
N SER A 96 -8.15 3.41 -17.88
CA SER A 96 -9.19 3.65 -18.91
C SER A 96 -10.27 2.58 -18.92
N HIS A 97 -9.94 1.33 -18.58
CA HIS A 97 -10.88 0.20 -18.60
C HIS A 97 -11.27 -0.25 -17.20
N VAL A 98 -10.35 -0.78 -16.41
CA VAL A 98 -10.64 -1.34 -15.08
C VAL A 98 -11.33 -0.31 -14.18
N ALA A 99 -10.75 0.87 -14.02
CA ALA A 99 -11.27 1.91 -13.14
C ALA A 99 -12.66 2.42 -13.51
N LYS A 100 -12.96 2.46 -14.81
CA LYS A 100 -14.15 3.17 -15.31
C LYS A 100 -15.26 2.26 -15.81
N TYR A 101 -15.03 0.95 -15.81
CA TYR A 101 -15.97 0.00 -16.40
C TYR A 101 -17.32 0.04 -15.70
N ARG A 102 -17.35 0.03 -14.37
CA ARG A 102 -18.59 0.11 -13.61
C ARG A 102 -19.38 1.39 -13.89
N ASN A 103 -18.71 2.53 -13.98
CA ASN A 103 -19.36 3.80 -14.30
C ASN A 103 -20.00 3.82 -15.69
N ARG A 104 -19.38 3.14 -16.68
CA ARG A 104 -19.90 3.07 -18.07
C ARG A 104 -21.05 2.06 -18.24
N SER A 105 -20.94 0.92 -17.57
CA SER A 105 -21.79 -0.25 -17.86
C SER A 105 -22.70 -0.66 -16.68
N GLY A 106 -22.47 -0.14 -15.48
CA GLY A 106 -23.12 -0.60 -14.25
C GLY A 106 -22.62 -1.95 -13.74
N VAL A 107 -21.66 -2.60 -14.44
CA VAL A 107 -21.17 -3.93 -14.09
C VAL A 107 -19.93 -3.82 -13.21
N SER A 108 -19.91 -4.56 -12.10
CA SER A 108 -18.76 -4.68 -11.19
C SER A 108 -17.61 -5.43 -11.84
N LEU A 109 -16.38 -5.06 -11.49
CA LEU A 109 -15.17 -5.78 -11.85
C LEU A 109 -14.38 -6.12 -10.58
N PRO A 110 -14.60 -7.29 -9.96
CA PRO A 110 -13.89 -7.73 -8.76
C PRO A 110 -12.46 -8.18 -9.09
N ILE A 111 -11.60 -7.23 -9.41
CA ILE A 111 -10.21 -7.47 -9.81
C ILE A 111 -9.29 -6.96 -8.70
N THR A 112 -8.39 -7.81 -8.18
CA THR A 112 -7.35 -7.41 -7.23
C THR A 112 -5.99 -7.46 -7.91
N ILE A 113 -5.46 -6.31 -8.30
CA ILE A 113 -4.16 -6.20 -8.95
C ILE A 113 -3.08 -6.11 -7.87
N ARG A 114 -2.26 -7.14 -7.73
CA ARG A 114 -1.14 -7.19 -6.80
C ARG A 114 0.11 -6.63 -7.46
N VAL A 115 0.80 -5.74 -6.73
CA VAL A 115 2.00 -5.05 -7.25
C VAL A 115 3.03 -4.93 -6.13
N PRO A 116 4.14 -5.69 -6.16
CA PRO A 116 5.31 -5.39 -5.34
C PRO A 116 5.85 -3.99 -5.66
N PHE A 117 5.99 -3.10 -4.65
CA PHE A 117 6.39 -1.72 -4.86
C PHE A 117 7.37 -1.21 -3.80
N ALA A 118 7.81 0.02 -3.94
CA ALA A 118 8.71 0.74 -3.04
C ALA A 118 10.17 0.23 -3.07
N GLY A 119 11.07 1.01 -2.55
CA GLY A 119 12.51 0.75 -2.56
C GLY A 119 13.03 0.05 -1.30
N ASN A 120 14.24 0.43 -0.90
CA ASN A 120 14.99 -0.18 0.20
C ASN A 120 15.33 -1.66 -0.01
N ILE A 121 15.55 -2.03 -1.28
CA ILE A 121 15.97 -3.37 -1.69
C ILE A 121 17.28 -3.36 -2.48
N GLY A 122 17.89 -2.19 -2.67
CA GLY A 122 19.16 -2.03 -3.41
C GLY A 122 19.04 -2.22 -4.92
N ALA A 123 17.83 -2.06 -5.47
CA ALA A 123 17.56 -2.16 -6.90
C ALA A 123 17.58 -0.78 -7.58
N VAL A 124 17.46 -0.77 -8.91
CA VAL A 124 17.34 0.43 -9.73
C VAL A 124 15.87 0.91 -9.80
N GLU A 125 15.63 2.07 -10.45
CA GLU A 125 14.35 2.79 -10.45
C GLU A 125 13.14 1.92 -10.79
N HIS A 126 13.17 1.14 -11.89
CA HIS A 126 12.03 0.32 -12.33
C HIS A 126 11.73 -0.91 -11.44
N HIS A 127 12.46 -1.05 -10.32
CA HIS A 127 12.20 -2.05 -9.28
C HIS A 127 12.06 -1.41 -7.90
N SER A 128 11.94 -0.08 -7.79
CA SER A 128 12.04 0.62 -6.50
C SER A 128 11.18 1.87 -6.42
N GLU A 129 10.35 2.15 -7.41
CA GLU A 129 9.48 3.32 -7.39
C GLU A 129 8.23 3.10 -6.51
N SER A 130 7.57 4.21 -6.22
CA SER A 130 6.33 4.28 -5.44
C SER A 130 5.27 5.00 -6.27
N PRO A 131 4.56 4.28 -7.18
CA PRO A 131 3.65 4.86 -8.16
C PRO A 131 2.22 5.06 -7.65
N GLU A 132 1.95 4.87 -6.37
CA GLU A 132 0.61 4.84 -5.78
C GLU A 132 -0.22 6.10 -6.05
N ALA A 133 0.43 7.27 -6.20
CA ALA A 133 -0.26 8.52 -6.48
C ALA A 133 -1.02 8.52 -7.82
N TYR A 134 -0.50 7.84 -8.85
CA TYR A 134 -1.18 7.73 -10.15
C TYR A 134 -2.52 6.98 -10.03
N PHE A 135 -2.54 5.95 -9.20
CA PHE A 135 -3.71 5.08 -9.04
C PHE A 135 -4.69 5.64 -8.00
N ALA A 136 -4.20 6.25 -6.92
CA ALA A 136 -5.04 6.94 -5.95
C ALA A 136 -5.77 8.15 -6.57
N HIS A 137 -5.16 8.83 -7.54
CA HIS A 137 -5.79 9.91 -8.32
C HIS A 137 -6.83 9.39 -9.32
N THR A 138 -6.80 8.09 -9.66
CA THR A 138 -7.68 7.51 -10.68
C THR A 138 -9.03 7.13 -10.08
N ALA A 139 -10.06 7.95 -10.34
CA ALA A 139 -11.41 7.68 -9.85
C ALA A 139 -11.94 6.32 -10.37
N GLY A 140 -12.49 5.52 -9.45
CA GLY A 140 -13.00 4.17 -9.69
C GLY A 140 -12.05 3.05 -9.27
N LEU A 141 -10.83 3.38 -8.83
CA LEU A 141 -9.92 2.42 -8.19
C LEU A 141 -9.94 2.57 -6.67
N LYS A 142 -9.84 1.45 -5.98
CA LYS A 142 -9.41 1.39 -4.58
C LYS A 142 -7.91 1.10 -4.56
N VAL A 143 -7.20 1.72 -3.62
CA VAL A 143 -5.74 1.58 -3.50
C VAL A 143 -5.40 1.33 -2.05
N VAL A 144 -4.75 0.21 -1.78
CA VAL A 144 -4.36 -0.21 -0.42
C VAL A 144 -2.90 -0.64 -0.37
N THR A 145 -2.29 -0.46 0.79
CA THR A 145 -0.92 -0.93 1.05
C THR A 145 -0.76 -1.28 2.53
N PRO A 146 -0.49 -2.55 2.86
CA PRO A 146 -0.28 -2.97 4.24
C PRO A 146 1.09 -2.51 4.75
N SER A 147 1.22 -2.38 6.07
CA SER A 147 2.49 -2.13 6.75
C SER A 147 2.99 -3.33 7.58
N THR A 148 2.08 -4.26 7.91
CA THR A 148 2.35 -5.44 8.75
C THR A 148 1.85 -6.74 8.11
N PRO A 149 2.36 -7.91 8.53
CA PRO A 149 1.84 -9.21 8.09
C PRO A 149 0.34 -9.41 8.34
N GLY A 150 -0.17 -8.97 9.49
CA GLY A 150 -1.60 -9.07 9.81
C GLY A 150 -2.46 -8.22 8.87
N ASP A 151 -2.05 -6.97 8.61
CA ASP A 151 -2.72 -6.12 7.64
C ASP A 151 -2.61 -6.68 6.22
N ALA A 152 -1.46 -7.25 5.83
CA ALA A 152 -1.28 -7.86 4.51
C ALA A 152 -2.25 -9.01 4.28
N TYR A 153 -2.43 -9.88 5.29
CA TYR A 153 -3.41 -10.95 5.23
C TYR A 153 -4.84 -10.41 5.12
N ALA A 154 -5.25 -9.55 6.05
CA ALA A 154 -6.65 -9.14 6.20
C ALA A 154 -7.11 -8.18 5.08
N LEU A 155 -6.25 -7.23 4.65
CA LEU A 155 -6.56 -6.33 3.54
C LEU A 155 -6.61 -7.06 2.19
N LEU A 156 -5.78 -8.09 1.99
CA LEU A 156 -5.83 -8.86 0.74
C LEU A 156 -7.13 -9.68 0.66
N GLN A 157 -7.60 -10.26 1.76
CA GLN A 157 -8.93 -10.88 1.81
C GLN A 157 -10.02 -9.87 1.45
N ALA A 158 -10.00 -8.70 2.09
CA ALA A 158 -10.96 -7.64 1.81
C ALA A 158 -10.91 -7.16 0.34
N ALA A 159 -9.71 -7.09 -0.25
CA ALA A 159 -9.54 -6.71 -1.65
C ALA A 159 -10.11 -7.76 -2.62
N ILE A 160 -9.89 -9.06 -2.36
CA ILE A 160 -10.42 -10.14 -3.20
C ILE A 160 -11.95 -10.25 -3.07
N GLU A 161 -12.51 -9.98 -1.90
CA GLU A 161 -13.96 -9.97 -1.66
C GLU A 161 -14.66 -8.72 -2.23
N ASP A 162 -13.92 -7.65 -2.50
CA ASP A 162 -14.50 -6.38 -2.97
C ASP A 162 -15.11 -6.52 -4.38
N PRO A 163 -16.31 -5.97 -4.63
CA PRO A 163 -16.92 -6.00 -5.95
C PRO A 163 -16.29 -5.03 -6.97
N ASP A 164 -15.44 -4.11 -6.49
CA ASP A 164 -14.77 -3.09 -7.30
C ASP A 164 -13.26 -3.33 -7.37
N PRO A 165 -12.58 -2.78 -8.38
CA PRO A 165 -11.16 -3.05 -8.57
C PRO A 165 -10.29 -2.43 -7.47
N VAL A 166 -9.36 -3.23 -6.98
CA VAL A 166 -8.40 -2.85 -5.94
C VAL A 166 -6.98 -3.01 -6.47
N ILE A 167 -6.15 -1.96 -6.33
CA ILE A 167 -4.70 -2.08 -6.45
C ILE A 167 -4.16 -2.37 -5.06
N PHE A 168 -3.51 -3.52 -4.92
CA PHE A 168 -2.89 -3.98 -3.68
C PHE A 168 -1.38 -3.85 -3.79
N PHE A 169 -0.84 -2.75 -3.25
CA PHE A 169 0.59 -2.47 -3.27
C PHE A 169 1.30 -3.20 -2.13
N GLU A 170 2.25 -4.07 -2.48
CA GLU A 170 3.01 -4.90 -1.53
C GLU A 170 4.39 -4.28 -1.26
N PRO A 171 4.66 -3.75 -0.05
CA PRO A 171 5.96 -3.14 0.24
C PRO A 171 7.06 -4.21 0.32
N LYS A 172 7.86 -4.35 -0.75
CA LYS A 172 8.90 -5.39 -0.91
C LYS A 172 9.87 -5.47 0.27
N ALA A 173 10.31 -4.33 0.78
CA ALA A 173 11.21 -4.26 1.91
C ALA A 173 10.63 -4.85 3.20
N ARG A 174 9.31 -5.09 3.23
CA ARG A 174 8.59 -5.65 4.40
C ARG A 174 8.31 -7.15 4.28
N TYR A 175 8.60 -7.80 3.17
CA TYR A 175 8.28 -9.21 2.96
C TYR A 175 8.83 -10.15 4.03
N TYR A 176 9.96 -9.82 4.63
CA TYR A 176 10.60 -10.63 5.69
C TYR A 176 10.21 -10.20 7.11
N LEU A 177 9.38 -9.15 7.27
CA LEU A 177 8.84 -8.79 8.58
C LEU A 177 8.00 -9.94 9.12
N LYS A 178 8.20 -10.30 10.39
CA LYS A 178 7.46 -11.36 11.06
C LYS A 178 6.51 -10.81 12.10
N GLU A 179 5.31 -11.37 12.15
CA GLU A 179 4.27 -11.07 13.13
C GLU A 179 3.37 -12.30 13.30
N GLU A 180 2.74 -12.44 14.44
CA GLU A 180 1.62 -13.36 14.60
C GLU A 180 0.40 -12.77 13.88
N ILE A 181 -0.26 -13.58 13.05
CA ILE A 181 -1.48 -13.16 12.34
C ILE A 181 -2.72 -13.83 12.93
N ASP A 182 -3.83 -13.10 12.90
CA ASP A 182 -5.15 -13.66 13.18
C ASP A 182 -5.92 -13.86 11.86
N PRO A 183 -6.12 -15.11 11.39
CA PRO A 183 -6.87 -15.36 10.16
C PRO A 183 -8.35 -14.95 10.23
N ALA A 184 -8.88 -14.74 11.44
CA ALA A 184 -10.25 -14.24 11.61
C ALA A 184 -10.33 -12.71 11.57
N ALA A 185 -9.20 -12.00 11.65
CA ALA A 185 -9.18 -10.55 11.57
C ALA A 185 -9.74 -10.06 10.24
N ARG A 186 -10.49 -8.98 10.29
CA ARG A 186 -11.00 -8.28 9.11
C ARG A 186 -10.62 -6.82 9.20
N VAL A 187 -10.05 -6.31 8.11
CA VAL A 187 -9.68 -4.90 7.96
C VAL A 187 -10.44 -4.34 6.77
N PRO A 188 -11.48 -3.53 6.99
CA PRO A 188 -12.21 -2.92 5.89
C PRO A 188 -11.30 -1.98 5.08
N ILE A 189 -11.46 -2.00 3.76
CA ILE A 189 -10.84 -0.99 2.89
C ILE A 189 -11.39 0.39 3.26
N GLY A 190 -10.50 1.37 3.38
CA GLY A 190 -10.87 2.73 3.79
C GLY A 190 -10.81 2.97 5.30
N GLN A 191 -10.23 2.06 6.08
CA GLN A 191 -10.04 2.21 7.51
C GLN A 191 -8.55 2.33 7.87
N ALA A 192 -8.15 3.49 8.37
CA ALA A 192 -6.83 3.71 8.98
C ALA A 192 -6.78 3.15 10.41
N ARG A 193 -5.60 3.16 11.02
CA ARG A 193 -5.45 2.84 12.45
C ARG A 193 -4.46 3.77 13.14
N VAL A 194 -4.66 4.00 14.43
CA VAL A 194 -3.62 4.51 15.31
C VAL A 194 -2.63 3.39 15.59
N ALA A 195 -1.45 3.47 14.97
CA ALA A 195 -0.39 2.47 15.12
C ALA A 195 0.46 2.71 16.38
N HIS A 196 0.48 3.95 16.88
CA HIS A 196 1.09 4.36 18.14
C HIS A 196 0.37 5.58 18.69
N GLU A 197 -0.05 5.52 19.95
CA GLU A 197 -0.72 6.63 20.63
C GLU A 197 0.27 7.73 21.01
N GLY A 198 -0.15 8.99 20.84
CA GLY A 198 0.62 10.16 21.20
C GLY A 198 -0.25 11.41 21.36
N SER A 199 0.35 12.54 21.77
CA SER A 199 -0.39 13.77 22.03
C SER A 199 0.29 15.06 21.56
N GLY A 200 1.51 14.99 21.06
CA GLY A 200 2.27 16.19 20.65
C GLY A 200 2.24 16.47 19.16
N VAL A 201 2.48 15.45 18.33
CA VAL A 201 2.52 15.55 16.85
C VAL A 201 1.89 14.31 16.24
N THR A 202 1.04 14.46 15.24
CA THR A 202 0.53 13.37 14.41
C THR A 202 1.46 13.11 13.23
N VAL A 203 2.02 11.91 13.14
CA VAL A 203 2.76 11.42 11.98
C VAL A 203 1.88 10.46 11.18
N ILE A 204 1.54 10.83 9.95
CA ILE A 204 0.66 10.08 9.06
C ILE A 204 1.54 9.37 8.03
N ALA A 205 1.46 8.04 7.96
CA ALA A 205 2.29 7.21 7.11
C ALA A 205 1.49 6.06 6.48
N TYR A 206 2.05 5.39 5.50
CA TYR A 206 1.51 4.18 4.90
C TYR A 206 2.62 3.26 4.37
N GLY A 207 2.29 1.98 4.18
CA GLY A 207 3.19 0.99 3.61
C GLY A 207 4.54 0.92 4.36
N PRO A 208 5.68 1.02 3.64
CA PRO A 208 6.99 0.83 4.27
C PRO A 208 7.35 1.91 5.29
N THR A 209 6.82 3.14 5.14
CA THR A 209 7.20 4.29 6.00
C THR A 209 6.57 4.25 7.39
N VAL A 210 5.54 3.44 7.61
CA VAL A 210 4.94 3.26 8.94
C VAL A 210 5.98 2.78 9.96
N SER A 211 6.86 1.86 9.55
CA SER A 211 7.92 1.37 10.45
C SER A 211 8.95 2.43 10.80
N VAL A 212 9.23 3.36 9.87
CA VAL A 212 10.14 4.49 10.11
C VAL A 212 9.48 5.47 11.09
N ALA A 213 8.19 5.75 10.91
CA ALA A 213 7.41 6.60 11.82
C ALA A 213 7.33 6.01 13.24
N LEU A 214 7.14 4.69 13.38
CA LEU A 214 7.15 4.02 14.69
C LEU A 214 8.54 4.07 15.37
N GLN A 215 9.63 3.95 14.60
CA GLN A 215 10.98 4.12 15.12
C GLN A 215 11.23 5.56 15.58
N ALA A 216 10.74 6.56 14.81
CA ALA A 216 10.82 7.96 15.17
C ALA A 216 10.03 8.24 16.46
N ALA A 217 8.81 7.71 16.61
CA ALA A 217 8.02 7.85 17.82
C ALA A 217 8.74 7.25 19.05
N LYS A 218 9.35 6.08 18.89
CA LYS A 218 10.16 5.47 19.95
C LYS A 218 11.39 6.30 20.34
N ALA A 219 12.09 6.88 19.35
CA ALA A 219 13.27 7.73 19.60
C ALA A 219 12.84 9.05 20.29
N ALA A 220 11.78 9.69 19.80
CA ALA A 220 11.21 10.92 20.33
C ALA A 220 10.80 10.80 21.82
N ALA A 221 10.29 9.63 22.22
CA ALA A 221 9.88 9.38 23.59
C ALA A 221 11.06 9.53 24.61
N ALA A 222 12.31 9.27 24.19
CA ALA A 222 13.49 9.48 25.03
C ALA A 222 13.74 10.98 25.32
N GLU A 223 13.25 11.87 24.47
CA GLU A 223 13.33 13.33 24.61
C GLU A 223 12.00 13.95 25.10
N GLN A 224 11.09 13.11 25.61
CA GLN A 224 9.76 13.50 26.10
C GLN A 224 8.84 14.10 25.02
N ILE A 225 9.13 13.82 23.74
CA ILE A 225 8.29 14.20 22.61
C ILE A 225 7.29 13.06 22.35
N SER A 226 6.00 13.38 22.37
CA SER A 226 4.92 12.40 22.18
C SER A 226 4.41 12.44 20.73
N ILE A 227 4.76 11.43 19.95
CA ILE A 227 4.33 11.28 18.55
C ILE A 227 3.21 10.24 18.47
N GLU A 228 2.08 10.62 17.86
CA GLU A 228 1.05 9.68 17.42
C GLU A 228 1.32 9.26 15.99
N VAL A 229 1.26 7.97 15.71
CA VAL A 229 1.46 7.44 14.36
C VAL A 229 0.15 6.88 13.81
N ILE A 230 -0.28 7.42 12.67
CA ILE A 230 -1.42 6.93 11.91
C ILE A 230 -0.91 6.11 10.72
N ASP A 231 -1.35 4.86 10.62
CA ASP A 231 -1.17 4.00 9.45
C ASP A 231 -2.43 4.06 8.58
N LEU A 232 -2.32 4.66 7.41
CA LEU A 232 -3.46 4.87 6.51
C LEU A 232 -4.01 3.56 5.94
N ARG A 233 -3.18 2.55 5.67
CA ARG A 233 -3.55 1.27 5.03
C ARG A 233 -4.24 1.42 3.68
N SER A 234 -5.19 2.37 3.55
CA SER A 234 -5.94 2.67 2.33
C SER A 234 -5.67 4.09 1.87
N LEU A 235 -5.30 4.25 0.62
CA LEU A 235 -5.07 5.56 0.00
C LEU A 235 -6.31 6.04 -0.76
N SER A 236 -7.11 5.08 -1.27
CA SER A 236 -8.40 5.34 -1.91
C SER A 236 -9.33 4.15 -1.59
N PRO A 237 -10.45 4.37 -0.86
CA PRO A 237 -10.83 5.58 -0.15
C PRO A 237 -9.90 5.91 1.03
N LEU A 238 -9.74 7.21 1.32
CA LEU A 238 -8.89 7.70 2.40
C LEU A 238 -9.73 7.94 3.66
N ASP A 239 -9.29 7.39 4.81
CA ASP A 239 -9.90 7.60 6.12
C ASP A 239 -9.44 8.93 6.74
N MET A 240 -10.10 10.02 6.34
CA MET A 240 -9.81 11.33 6.93
C MET A 240 -10.40 11.48 8.33
N ASP A 241 -11.41 10.71 8.71
CA ASP A 241 -12.00 10.82 10.05
C ASP A 241 -10.99 10.42 11.14
N THR A 242 -10.27 9.30 10.92
CA THR A 242 -9.17 8.87 11.81
C THR A 242 -8.03 9.89 11.82
N VAL A 243 -7.62 10.40 10.65
CA VAL A 243 -6.57 11.43 10.54
C VAL A 243 -6.96 12.69 11.30
N MET A 244 -8.19 13.20 11.08
CA MET A 244 -8.66 14.41 11.70
C MET A 244 -8.90 14.26 13.21
N ALA A 245 -9.28 13.08 13.68
CA ALA A 245 -9.39 12.80 15.12
C ALA A 245 -8.02 12.94 15.81
N SER A 246 -6.97 12.43 15.19
CA SER A 246 -5.58 12.57 15.66
C SER A 246 -5.10 14.02 15.59
N VAL A 247 -5.29 14.70 14.47
CA VAL A 247 -4.88 16.12 14.29
C VAL A 247 -5.58 17.06 15.27
N ARG A 248 -6.87 16.83 15.58
CA ARG A 248 -7.58 17.60 16.61
C ARG A 248 -7.01 17.43 18.02
N LYS A 249 -6.36 16.31 18.28
CA LYS A 249 -5.70 16.02 19.56
C LYS A 249 -4.32 16.66 19.65
N THR A 250 -3.56 16.63 18.55
CA THR A 250 -2.13 17.01 18.54
C THR A 250 -1.87 18.41 17.99
N HIS A 251 -2.80 19.00 17.23
CA HIS A 251 -2.71 20.29 16.55
C HIS A 251 -1.53 20.45 15.57
N ARG A 252 -0.77 19.37 15.31
CA ARG A 252 0.42 19.34 14.47
C ARG A 252 0.44 18.07 13.64
N ALA A 253 0.83 18.18 12.38
CA ALA A 253 0.83 17.04 11.47
C ALA A 253 2.08 16.99 10.60
N VAL A 254 2.58 15.76 10.40
CA VAL A 254 3.67 15.42 9.48
C VAL A 254 3.18 14.25 8.62
N VAL A 255 3.21 14.39 7.29
CA VAL A 255 2.84 13.32 6.36
C VAL A 255 4.13 12.71 5.78
N VAL A 256 4.24 11.38 5.84
CA VAL A 256 5.45 10.65 5.45
C VAL A 256 5.12 9.58 4.42
N HIS A 257 5.81 9.60 3.29
CA HIS A 257 5.71 8.55 2.26
C HIS A 257 7.03 8.41 1.47
N GLU A 258 7.20 7.30 0.76
CA GLU A 258 8.43 7.02 0.04
C GLU A 258 8.49 7.70 -1.34
N ALA A 259 7.35 7.86 -2.00
CA ALA A 259 7.24 8.59 -3.26
C ALA A 259 7.81 10.02 -3.17
N PRO A 260 8.18 10.66 -4.29
CA PRO A 260 8.59 12.07 -4.28
C PRO A 260 7.56 12.96 -3.59
N VAL A 261 8.03 13.96 -2.83
CA VAL A 261 7.14 14.95 -2.18
C VAL A 261 6.35 15.75 -3.22
N PHE A 262 6.99 16.03 -4.36
CA PHE A 262 6.36 16.79 -5.44
C PHE A 262 5.22 15.99 -6.07
N CYS A 263 3.99 16.51 -5.98
CA CYS A 263 2.75 15.84 -6.45
C CYS A 263 2.52 14.43 -5.87
N GLY A 264 3.20 14.07 -4.78
CA GLY A 264 2.96 12.81 -4.08
C GLY A 264 1.64 12.82 -3.31
N PHE A 265 1.16 11.63 -2.93
CA PHE A 265 -0.12 11.45 -2.23
C PHE A 265 -0.24 12.29 -0.94
N GLY A 266 0.87 12.50 -0.24
CA GLY A 266 0.92 13.36 0.96
C GLY A 266 0.51 14.81 0.71
N ALA A 267 0.51 15.30 -0.52
CA ALA A 267 0.03 16.63 -0.85
C ALA A 267 -1.48 16.75 -0.66
N GLU A 268 -2.24 15.74 -1.07
CA GLU A 268 -3.69 15.67 -0.86
C GLU A 268 -4.02 15.59 0.64
N VAL A 269 -3.34 14.73 1.39
CA VAL A 269 -3.54 14.60 2.84
C VAL A 269 -3.25 15.94 3.54
N ALA A 270 -2.14 16.60 3.23
CA ALA A 270 -1.78 17.89 3.80
C ALA A 270 -2.77 19.00 3.42
N ALA A 271 -3.26 19.03 2.18
CA ALA A 271 -4.24 20.01 1.73
C ALA A 271 -5.57 19.86 2.49
N ARG A 272 -6.06 18.63 2.66
CA ARG A 272 -7.28 18.33 3.41
C ARG A 272 -7.14 18.70 4.88
N ILE A 273 -6.06 18.33 5.54
CA ILE A 273 -5.78 18.73 6.92
C ILE A 273 -5.77 20.26 7.04
N SER A 274 -5.06 20.95 6.15
CA SER A 274 -4.96 22.41 6.17
C SER A 274 -6.30 23.10 5.93
N HIS A 275 -7.20 22.48 5.15
CA HIS A 275 -8.54 23.00 4.93
C HIS A 275 -9.46 22.72 6.13
N ASP A 276 -9.51 21.47 6.61
CA ASP A 276 -10.51 20.99 7.56
C ASP A 276 -10.13 21.29 9.03
N ALA A 277 -8.85 21.58 9.29
CA ALA A 277 -8.30 21.88 10.62
C ALA A 277 -7.59 23.25 10.68
N PHE A 278 -7.84 24.17 9.75
CA PHE A 278 -7.14 25.44 9.66
C PHE A 278 -7.05 26.19 10.99
N ASP A 279 -8.17 26.28 11.71
CA ASP A 279 -8.27 27.00 12.97
C ASP A 279 -7.66 26.24 14.18
N LEU A 280 -7.26 24.99 13.98
CA LEU A 280 -6.70 24.13 15.02
C LEU A 280 -5.21 23.93 14.89
N LEU A 281 -4.65 24.16 13.70
CA LEU A 281 -3.24 23.91 13.44
C LEU A 281 -2.36 24.95 14.13
N GLU A 282 -1.38 24.47 14.89
CA GLU A 282 -0.35 25.30 15.53
C GLU A 282 0.96 25.35 14.72
N ALA A 283 1.04 24.61 13.63
CA ALA A 283 2.15 24.64 12.67
C ALA A 283 1.66 24.27 11.27
N PRO A 284 2.37 24.68 10.20
CA PRO A 284 2.13 24.17 8.85
C PRO A 284 2.28 22.65 8.81
N VAL A 285 1.43 21.98 8.02
CA VAL A 285 1.54 20.52 7.81
C VAL A 285 2.83 20.21 7.06
N ALA A 286 3.76 19.51 7.71
CA ALA A 286 5.02 19.11 7.11
C ALA A 286 4.84 17.87 6.21
N ARG A 287 5.61 17.77 5.14
CA ARG A 287 5.64 16.61 4.24
C ARG A 287 7.05 16.10 4.07
N ILE A 288 7.24 14.80 4.28
CA ILE A 288 8.51 14.09 4.13
C ILE A 288 8.31 13.00 3.08
N GLY A 289 9.20 12.94 2.12
CA GLY A 289 9.17 11.93 1.06
C GLY A 289 10.48 11.89 0.29
N GLY A 290 10.48 11.14 -0.80
CA GLY A 290 11.58 11.13 -1.75
C GLY A 290 11.83 12.51 -2.37
N LEU A 291 13.04 12.71 -2.84
CA LEU A 291 13.42 13.91 -3.59
C LEU A 291 12.73 13.88 -4.97
N ASN A 292 12.54 15.07 -5.57
CA ASN A 292 11.99 15.16 -6.94
C ASN A 292 13.08 14.87 -7.99
N VAL A 293 13.57 13.65 -7.97
CA VAL A 293 14.57 13.10 -8.90
C VAL A 293 14.18 11.64 -9.20
N PRO A 294 14.64 11.05 -10.33
CA PRO A 294 14.50 9.62 -10.56
C PRO A 294 15.05 8.81 -9.38
N TYR A 295 14.45 7.65 -9.10
CA TYR A 295 14.91 6.81 -7.99
C TYR A 295 16.42 6.51 -8.15
N PRO A 296 17.24 6.75 -7.10
CA PRO A 296 18.69 6.70 -7.25
C PRO A 296 19.24 5.27 -7.24
N PRO A 297 20.45 5.05 -7.77
CA PRO A 297 21.16 3.79 -7.56
C PRO A 297 21.33 3.42 -6.09
N ALA A 298 21.46 2.13 -5.77
CA ALA A 298 21.51 1.57 -4.42
C ALA A 298 22.45 2.31 -3.44
N ARG A 299 23.61 2.81 -3.91
CA ARG A 299 24.57 3.55 -3.08
C ARG A 299 24.04 4.87 -2.51
N TYR A 300 22.99 5.44 -3.12
CA TYR A 300 22.37 6.70 -2.71
C TYR A 300 20.95 6.53 -2.17
N GLU A 301 20.44 5.32 -2.18
CA GLU A 301 19.06 4.99 -1.76
C GLU A 301 18.74 5.55 -0.37
N LYS A 302 19.67 5.41 0.59
CA LYS A 302 19.49 5.91 1.96
C LYS A 302 19.38 7.44 2.06
N LEU A 303 19.91 8.19 1.08
CA LEU A 303 19.78 9.65 1.05
C LEU A 303 18.43 10.10 0.47
N TYR A 304 17.81 9.24 -0.31
CA TYR A 304 16.52 9.48 -0.97
C TYR A 304 15.35 9.15 -0.05
N LEU A 305 15.41 8.00 0.62
CA LEU A 305 14.34 7.48 1.45
C LEU A 305 14.11 8.33 2.70
N PRO A 306 12.85 8.48 3.15
CA PRO A 306 12.54 9.01 4.47
C PRO A 306 13.22 8.18 5.56
N ASP A 307 13.80 8.87 6.55
CA ASP A 307 14.43 8.27 7.71
C ASP A 307 13.90 8.84 9.03
N VAL A 308 14.37 8.28 10.12
CA VAL A 308 13.97 8.67 11.49
C VAL A 308 14.35 10.12 11.77
N ASP A 309 15.55 10.55 11.38
CA ASP A 309 16.06 11.90 11.67
C ASP A 309 15.25 12.98 10.97
N ARG A 310 14.84 12.75 9.72
CA ARG A 310 13.96 13.67 8.97
C ARG A 310 12.58 13.80 9.64
N ILE A 311 12.04 12.70 10.19
CA ILE A 311 10.75 12.74 10.92
C ILE A 311 10.91 13.50 12.24
N LEU A 312 11.96 13.22 13.01
CA LEU A 312 12.26 13.93 14.25
C LEU A 312 12.45 15.43 14.01
N GLN A 313 13.22 15.81 13.01
CA GLN A 313 13.43 17.20 12.63
C GLN A 313 12.13 17.93 12.27
N ALA A 314 11.23 17.24 11.54
CA ALA A 314 9.92 17.83 11.19
C ALA A 314 9.01 17.94 12.41
N ALA A 315 9.03 16.96 13.31
CA ALA A 315 8.29 17.01 14.58
C ALA A 315 8.80 18.16 15.48
N ASP A 316 10.11 18.29 15.64
CA ASP A 316 10.74 19.39 16.37
C ASP A 316 10.38 20.76 15.80
N THR A 317 10.47 20.89 14.47
CA THR A 317 10.08 22.13 13.78
C THR A 317 8.61 22.47 14.05
N ALA A 318 7.71 21.48 13.99
CA ALA A 318 6.29 21.67 14.26
C ALA A 318 6.02 22.05 15.73
N LEU A 319 6.77 21.48 16.68
CA LEU A 319 6.64 21.79 18.12
C LEU A 319 7.21 23.18 18.47
N GLY A 320 8.26 23.59 17.80
CA GLY A 320 8.89 24.90 18.00
C GLY A 320 8.26 26.05 17.18
N TYR A 321 7.19 25.81 16.45
CA TYR A 321 6.52 26.81 15.62
C TYR A 321 5.60 27.68 16.48
N GLY A 322 5.90 29.00 16.54
CA GLY A 322 5.11 29.97 17.33
C GLY A 322 5.94 31.08 17.88
#